data_b52988e5bc640b55a3932023a97b890b
#
_entry.id   b52988e5bc640b55a3932023a97b890b
#
_cell.length_a   1.000
_cell.length_b   1.000
_cell.length_c   1.000
_cell.angle_alpha   90.00
_cell.angle_beta   90.00
_cell.angle_gamma   90.00
#
_symmetry.space_group_name_H-M   'P 1'
#
loop_
_entity.id
_entity.type
_entity.pdbx_description
1 polymer ?
#
loop_
_entity_poly.entity_id
_entity_poly.type
_entity_poly.pdbx_seq_one_letter_code
_entity_poly.pdbx_strand_id
1 'polypeptide(L)'
;MKKSIFSGFLLASACILTLLQSCKDDSYLLAPPPVPDQSFVEEFDTAQRAYDRGWRFINRSDEIGRRNWQNPDANSGVPFLSWSGTGNGYLWADYLSTASAAGTISNWAVSPELTMQNGDKIIFYTRTQLYFFNGDSTDFVNRMQVRMNKTTSLYCGDGTDPGDFTVPLLDINPFYYEFLKNAYNNPSNPLYQQARQAYPHVWTRFEATVSGLNGPTKGRFAFRYFTEEAGSNGRATSIGIDSVAYVSKH
;
A
#
# COMPACT_ATOMS: atom_id res chain seq x y z
N MET A 1 34.14 -55.61 -61.64
CA MET A 1 34.42 -54.38 -60.88
C MET A 1 33.15 -53.56 -60.73
N LYS A 2 32.28 -53.92 -59.83
CA LYS A 2 31.06 -53.16 -59.46
C LYS A 2 30.62 -53.47 -58.02
N LYS A 3 31.40 -53.12 -57.01
CA LYS A 3 31.03 -53.33 -55.58
C LYS A 3 31.62 -52.26 -54.62
N SER A 4 31.92 -51.03 -55.04
CA SER A 4 32.59 -50.11 -54.15
C SER A 4 31.87 -48.74 -54.00
N ILE A 5 30.75 -48.51 -54.66
CA ILE A 5 30.09 -47.16 -54.60
C ILE A 5 28.91 -47.09 -53.62
N PHE A 6 28.37 -48.26 -53.22
CA PHE A 6 27.18 -48.25 -52.29
C PHE A 6 27.53 -48.07 -50.82
N SER A 7 28.78 -48.33 -50.40
CA SER A 7 29.17 -48.20 -48.98
C SER A 7 29.47 -46.76 -48.55
N GLY A 8 29.85 -45.88 -49.48
CA GLY A 8 30.18 -44.47 -49.17
C GLY A 8 28.97 -43.61 -48.98
N PHE A 9 27.84 -43.90 -49.62
CA PHE A 9 26.62 -43.14 -49.49
C PHE A 9 25.87 -43.37 -48.18
N LEU A 10 25.98 -44.56 -47.59
CA LEU A 10 25.32 -44.89 -46.31
C LEU A 10 26.04 -44.23 -45.12
N LEU A 11 27.37 -44.09 -45.17
CA LEU A 11 28.14 -43.41 -44.11
C LEU A 11 27.96 -41.88 -44.14
N ALA A 12 27.83 -41.25 -45.30
CA ALA A 12 27.57 -39.83 -45.41
C ALA A 12 26.15 -39.43 -44.94
N SER A 13 25.16 -40.30 -45.18
CA SER A 13 23.78 -40.05 -44.73
C SER A 13 23.60 -40.19 -43.21
N ALA A 14 24.37 -41.09 -42.55
CA ALA A 14 24.34 -41.26 -41.11
C ALA A 14 24.98 -40.05 -40.36
N CYS A 15 26.04 -39.45 -40.90
CA CYS A 15 26.68 -38.27 -40.31
C CYS A 15 25.83 -36.99 -40.42
N ILE A 16 24.96 -36.85 -41.44
CA ILE A 16 24.09 -35.68 -41.59
C ILE A 16 22.90 -35.74 -40.63
N LEU A 17 22.43 -36.93 -40.26
CA LEU A 17 21.33 -37.10 -39.31
C LEU A 17 21.74 -36.82 -37.86
N THR A 18 23.00 -36.94 -37.50
CA THR A 18 23.47 -36.66 -36.13
C THR A 18 23.74 -35.15 -35.88
N LEU A 19 23.86 -34.31 -36.93
CA LEU A 19 24.04 -32.86 -36.79
C LEU A 19 22.74 -32.08 -36.56
N LEU A 20 21.57 -32.74 -36.69
CA LEU A 20 20.29 -32.14 -36.46
C LEU A 20 19.76 -32.31 -35.01
N GLN A 21 20.51 -33.00 -34.15
CA GLN A 21 20.22 -33.12 -32.72
C GLN A 21 20.98 -32.05 -31.88
N SER A 22 21.27 -30.90 -32.46
CA SER A 22 21.82 -29.77 -31.73
C SER A 22 20.73 -29.16 -30.88
N CYS A 23 20.79 -29.52 -29.60
CA CYS A 23 20.26 -28.78 -28.44
C CYS A 23 19.04 -27.87 -28.69
N LYS A 24 17.86 -28.45 -28.51
CA LYS A 24 16.69 -27.65 -28.09
C LYS A 24 16.75 -27.49 -26.59
N ASP A 25 17.79 -26.90 -26.07
CA ASP A 25 17.77 -26.42 -24.69
C ASP A 25 17.42 -24.92 -24.73
N ASP A 26 16.19 -24.64 -25.20
CA ASP A 26 15.58 -23.30 -25.17
C ASP A 26 15.02 -22.98 -23.79
N SER A 27 15.30 -23.79 -22.77
CA SER A 27 14.77 -23.61 -21.43
C SER A 27 15.14 -22.23 -20.81
N TYR A 28 16.30 -21.67 -21.20
CA TYR A 28 16.71 -20.32 -20.80
C TYR A 28 15.91 -19.20 -21.51
N LEU A 29 15.31 -19.49 -22.68
CA LEU A 29 14.45 -18.56 -23.40
C LEU A 29 13.02 -18.53 -22.85
N LEU A 30 12.64 -19.54 -22.06
CA LEU A 30 11.32 -19.66 -21.47
C LEU A 30 11.21 -19.02 -20.08
N ALA A 31 12.33 -18.72 -19.44
CA ALA A 31 12.31 -17.96 -18.19
C ALA A 31 12.05 -16.49 -18.49
N PRO A 32 10.97 -15.91 -17.97
CA PRO A 32 10.76 -14.47 -18.11
C PRO A 32 11.97 -13.72 -17.51
N PRO A 33 12.39 -12.60 -18.11
CA PRO A 33 13.49 -11.81 -17.55
C PRO A 33 13.19 -11.44 -16.09
N PRO A 34 14.20 -11.42 -15.23
CA PRO A 34 14.01 -11.03 -13.83
C PRO A 34 13.41 -9.62 -13.76
N VAL A 35 12.51 -9.43 -12.82
CA VAL A 35 11.92 -8.10 -12.57
C VAL A 35 13.03 -7.20 -12.06
N PRO A 36 13.23 -6.01 -12.68
CA PRO A 36 14.19 -5.04 -12.17
C PRO A 36 13.87 -4.62 -10.73
N ASP A 37 14.89 -4.23 -9.99
CA ASP A 37 14.68 -3.58 -8.68
C ASP A 37 13.90 -2.27 -8.86
N GLN A 38 12.78 -2.16 -8.15
CA GLN A 38 11.91 -0.99 -8.13
C GLN A 38 11.80 -0.39 -6.73
N SER A 39 12.74 -0.75 -5.84
CA SER A 39 12.76 -0.26 -4.47
C SER A 39 12.91 1.27 -4.44
N PHE A 40 12.15 1.90 -3.57
CA PHE A 40 12.21 3.34 -3.34
C PHE A 40 11.79 3.68 -1.92
N VAL A 41 12.12 4.91 -1.50
CA VAL A 41 11.57 5.53 -0.29
C VAL A 41 10.86 6.82 -0.69
N GLU A 42 9.65 7.03 -0.18
CA GLU A 42 8.87 8.25 -0.32
C GLU A 42 8.66 8.88 1.06
N GLU A 43 9.32 10.01 1.29
CA GLU A 43 9.28 10.72 2.58
C GLU A 43 8.10 11.69 2.69
N PHE A 44 7.39 11.95 1.60
CA PHE A 44 6.28 12.89 1.55
C PHE A 44 6.61 14.32 2.05
N ASP A 45 7.87 14.74 1.95
CA ASP A 45 8.27 16.13 2.29
C ASP A 45 7.35 17.18 1.66
N THR A 46 6.89 16.93 0.43
CA THR A 46 5.80 17.68 -0.20
C THR A 46 4.91 16.75 -1.03
N ALA A 47 3.60 16.85 -0.83
CA ALA A 47 2.61 16.08 -1.58
C ALA A 47 2.71 16.32 -3.11
N GLN A 48 3.07 17.56 -3.52
CA GLN A 48 3.27 17.88 -4.93
C GLN A 48 4.43 17.07 -5.54
N ARG A 49 5.57 16.96 -4.87
CA ARG A 49 6.69 16.15 -5.37
C ARG A 49 6.35 14.66 -5.45
N ALA A 50 5.58 14.15 -4.48
CA ALA A 50 5.08 12.78 -4.55
C ALA A 50 4.15 12.59 -5.75
N TYR A 51 3.24 13.55 -6.00
CA TYR A 51 2.39 13.55 -7.19
C TYR A 51 3.22 13.53 -8.50
N ASP A 52 4.28 14.32 -8.58
CA ASP A 52 5.19 14.38 -9.73
C ASP A 52 5.93 13.05 -9.95
N ARG A 53 6.19 12.28 -8.86
CA ARG A 53 6.77 10.93 -8.90
C ARG A 53 5.74 9.84 -9.19
N GLY A 54 4.48 10.19 -9.43
CA GLY A 54 3.44 9.25 -9.87
C GLY A 54 2.43 8.85 -8.80
N TRP A 55 2.54 9.32 -7.56
CA TRP A 55 1.50 9.15 -6.56
C TRP A 55 0.20 9.85 -6.99
N ARG A 56 -0.93 9.32 -6.56
CA ARG A 56 -2.25 9.93 -6.79
C ARG A 56 -3.05 9.96 -5.49
N PHE A 57 -3.65 11.11 -5.21
CA PHE A 57 -4.46 11.35 -4.03
C PHE A 57 -5.91 11.50 -4.46
N ILE A 58 -6.76 10.55 -4.07
CA ILE A 58 -8.12 10.41 -4.60
C ILE A 58 -9.09 10.26 -3.43
N ASN A 59 -9.96 11.24 -3.23
CA ASN A 59 -11.00 11.15 -2.23
C ASN A 59 -12.29 10.57 -2.84
N ARG A 60 -12.76 9.45 -2.30
CA ARG A 60 -13.97 8.71 -2.68
C ARG A 60 -14.90 8.51 -1.49
N SER A 61 -14.81 9.40 -0.52
CA SER A 61 -15.67 9.39 0.66
C SER A 61 -17.15 9.62 0.29
N ASP A 62 -18.02 9.14 1.12
CA ASP A 62 -19.47 9.35 1.05
C ASP A 62 -19.88 10.31 2.18
N GLU A 63 -20.30 11.49 1.86
CA GLU A 63 -20.14 12.42 0.74
C GLU A 63 -18.68 12.92 0.65
N ILE A 64 -18.20 13.30 -0.56
CA ILE A 64 -16.82 13.80 -0.71
C ILE A 64 -16.66 15.12 0.04
N GLY A 65 -15.76 15.12 1.00
CA GLY A 65 -15.42 16.30 1.80
C GLY A 65 -14.33 17.18 1.19
N ARG A 66 -14.00 18.24 1.90
CA ARG A 66 -12.99 19.22 1.45
C ARG A 66 -11.54 18.81 1.68
N ARG A 67 -11.30 17.70 2.43
CA ARG A 67 -9.96 17.21 2.74
C ARG A 67 -9.58 16.06 1.82
N ASN A 68 -8.44 16.19 1.18
CA ASN A 68 -7.75 15.09 0.53
C ASN A 68 -6.42 14.85 1.26
N TRP A 69 -5.70 13.82 0.90
CA TRP A 69 -4.32 13.65 1.34
C TRP A 69 -3.47 14.85 0.90
N GLN A 70 -2.78 15.45 1.86
CA GLN A 70 -1.92 16.62 1.66
C GLN A 70 -0.88 16.71 2.78
N ASN A 71 0.10 17.61 2.66
CA ASN A 71 0.90 17.99 3.81
C ASN A 71 0.07 18.89 4.74
N PRO A 72 0.23 18.80 6.06
CA PRO A 72 -0.33 19.81 6.96
C PRO A 72 0.33 21.16 6.72
N ASP A 73 -0.44 22.23 6.84
CA ASP A 73 0.00 23.61 6.66
C ASP A 73 -0.56 24.53 7.75
N ALA A 74 -0.22 25.81 7.69
CA ALA A 74 -0.68 26.78 8.66
C ALA A 74 -2.22 26.96 8.67
N ASN A 75 -2.91 26.68 7.55
CA ASN A 75 -4.37 26.80 7.43
C ASN A 75 -5.10 25.58 7.97
N SER A 76 -4.47 24.38 7.82
CA SER A 76 -5.03 23.12 8.32
C SER A 76 -4.58 22.80 9.74
N GLY A 77 -3.57 23.50 10.24
CA GLY A 77 -2.82 23.16 11.45
C GLY A 77 -1.82 22.02 11.20
N VAL A 78 -0.84 21.90 12.07
CA VAL A 78 0.15 20.81 12.08
C VAL A 78 -0.15 19.94 13.30
N PRO A 79 -0.89 18.82 13.14
CA PRO A 79 -1.36 18.03 14.28
C PRO A 79 -0.23 17.34 15.05
N PHE A 80 0.88 17.05 14.37
CA PHE A 80 2.12 16.46 14.94
C PHE A 80 3.28 16.70 13.97
N LEU A 81 4.51 16.51 14.45
CA LEU A 81 5.70 16.61 13.61
C LEU A 81 5.89 15.32 12.79
N SER A 82 6.59 15.42 11.65
CA SER A 82 6.94 14.28 10.80
C SER A 82 7.75 13.21 11.56
N TRP A 83 7.73 11.98 11.06
CA TRP A 83 8.63 10.92 11.52
C TRP A 83 10.06 11.19 11.05
N SER A 84 10.22 11.49 9.77
CA SER A 84 11.50 11.84 9.17
C SER A 84 11.49 13.27 8.63
N GLY A 85 12.66 13.81 8.34
CA GLY A 85 12.76 15.17 7.80
C GLY A 85 12.41 16.27 8.80
N THR A 86 11.73 17.33 8.34
CA THR A 86 11.47 18.52 9.14
C THR A 86 9.98 18.89 9.18
N GLY A 87 9.48 19.12 10.39
CA GLY A 87 8.21 19.82 10.63
C GLY A 87 6.98 19.09 10.13
N ASN A 88 6.44 19.50 9.00
CA ASN A 88 5.20 19.03 8.40
C ASN A 88 5.40 18.18 7.13
N GLY A 89 6.60 17.65 6.91
CA GLY A 89 6.94 16.80 5.78
C GLY A 89 6.39 15.39 5.92
N TYR A 90 5.07 15.22 5.88
CA TYR A 90 4.38 13.94 5.86
C TYR A 90 3.01 14.08 5.18
N LEU A 91 2.45 12.98 4.75
CA LEU A 91 1.11 12.93 4.16
C LEU A 91 0.05 12.83 5.26
N TRP A 92 -1.01 13.64 5.19
CA TRP A 92 -2.02 13.76 6.24
C TRP A 92 -3.43 13.89 5.65
N ALA A 93 -4.40 13.31 6.32
CA ALA A 93 -5.83 13.47 6.07
C ALA A 93 -6.60 13.43 7.38
N ASP A 94 -7.80 14.06 7.41
CA ASP A 94 -8.63 14.16 8.60
C ASP A 94 -10.11 13.81 8.33
N TYR A 95 -10.94 13.92 9.36
CA TYR A 95 -12.37 13.62 9.29
C TYR A 95 -13.13 14.47 8.26
N LEU A 96 -12.59 15.62 7.84
CA LEU A 96 -13.14 16.43 6.76
C LEU A 96 -12.94 15.83 5.36
N SER A 97 -12.38 14.62 5.27
CA SER A 97 -12.41 13.80 4.06
C SER A 97 -13.82 13.44 3.63
N THR A 98 -14.78 13.36 4.56
CA THR A 98 -16.23 13.35 4.25
C THR A 98 -16.87 14.68 4.57
N ALA A 99 -17.87 15.07 3.78
CA ALA A 99 -18.74 16.21 4.05
C ALA A 99 -19.92 15.86 4.95
N SER A 100 -20.21 14.56 5.09
CA SER A 100 -21.28 14.05 5.94
C SER A 100 -20.93 14.22 7.43
N ALA A 101 -21.93 14.35 8.27
CA ALA A 101 -21.76 14.37 9.71
C ALA A 101 -21.42 12.98 10.28
N ALA A 102 -21.86 11.91 9.62
CA ALA A 102 -21.60 10.51 9.97
C ALA A 102 -21.57 9.62 8.70
N GLY A 103 -20.68 9.93 7.77
CA GLY A 103 -20.53 9.22 6.49
C GLY A 103 -19.39 8.20 6.50
N THR A 104 -18.95 7.82 5.31
CA THR A 104 -17.81 6.91 5.14
C THR A 104 -16.62 7.68 4.58
N ILE A 105 -15.52 7.72 5.31
CA ILE A 105 -14.23 8.15 4.76
C ILE A 105 -13.67 7.03 3.89
N SER A 106 -13.31 7.35 2.64
CA SER A 106 -12.62 6.51 1.68
C SER A 106 -11.62 7.37 0.90
N ASN A 107 -10.53 7.76 1.56
CA ASN A 107 -9.53 8.67 1.01
C ASN A 107 -8.24 7.89 0.72
N TRP A 108 -7.76 7.97 -0.52
CA TRP A 108 -6.75 7.08 -1.07
C TRP A 108 -5.45 7.80 -1.43
N ALA A 109 -4.33 7.24 -1.00
CA ALA A 109 -2.99 7.57 -1.49
C ALA A 109 -2.46 6.38 -2.29
N VAL A 110 -2.51 6.50 -3.62
CA VAL A 110 -2.20 5.43 -4.56
C VAL A 110 -0.77 5.58 -5.06
N SER A 111 0.01 4.49 -4.98
CA SER A 111 1.41 4.44 -5.40
C SER A 111 1.58 4.66 -6.91
N PRO A 112 2.80 4.99 -7.38
CA PRO A 112 3.19 4.79 -8.76
C PRO A 112 2.92 3.35 -9.22
N GLU A 113 2.92 3.15 -10.54
CA GLU A 113 2.84 1.82 -11.14
C GLU A 113 4.11 1.03 -10.85
N LEU A 114 3.95 -0.24 -10.46
CA LEU A 114 5.03 -1.15 -10.12
C LEU A 114 4.78 -2.51 -10.79
N THR A 115 5.83 -3.26 -11.02
CA THR A 115 5.74 -4.70 -11.29
C THR A 115 5.97 -5.44 -9.99
N MET A 116 4.89 -5.73 -9.28
CA MET A 116 4.91 -6.35 -7.95
C MET A 116 5.11 -7.85 -8.01
N GLN A 117 5.77 -8.41 -6.99
CA GLN A 117 5.98 -9.84 -6.80
C GLN A 117 5.59 -10.27 -5.38
N ASN A 118 5.21 -11.55 -5.22
CA ASN A 118 4.99 -12.10 -3.87
C ASN A 118 6.26 -12.00 -3.04
N GLY A 119 6.17 -11.39 -1.88
CA GLY A 119 7.28 -11.15 -0.97
C GLY A 119 7.87 -9.74 -1.03
N ASP A 120 7.47 -8.89 -1.99
CA ASP A 120 7.76 -7.46 -1.94
C ASP A 120 7.15 -6.87 -0.68
N LYS A 121 7.79 -5.85 -0.12
CA LYS A 121 7.38 -5.26 1.15
C LYS A 121 7.02 -3.79 0.99
N ILE A 122 5.98 -3.37 1.69
CA ILE A 122 5.58 -1.98 1.85
C ILE A 122 5.77 -1.65 3.33
N ILE A 123 6.78 -0.86 3.64
CA ILE A 123 7.14 -0.45 5.00
C ILE A 123 6.78 1.02 5.13
N PHE A 124 6.16 1.41 6.23
CA PHE A 124 5.74 2.79 6.45
C PHE A 124 5.55 3.08 7.92
N TYR A 125 5.50 4.37 8.24
CA TYR A 125 5.13 4.85 9.56
C TYR A 125 3.78 5.53 9.50
N THR A 126 2.96 5.31 10.54
CA THR A 126 1.67 5.99 10.67
C THR A 126 1.35 6.30 12.12
N ARG A 127 0.52 7.32 12.32
CA ARG A 127 -0.03 7.71 13.62
C ARG A 127 -1.33 8.47 13.46
N THR A 128 -2.07 8.63 14.55
CA THR A 128 -3.22 9.56 14.68
C THR A 128 -2.90 10.73 15.59
N GLN A 129 -3.75 11.75 15.55
CA GLN A 129 -3.82 12.83 16.54
C GLN A 129 -4.77 12.44 17.67
N LEU A 130 -4.41 12.81 18.90
CA LEU A 130 -5.29 12.72 20.05
C LEU A 130 -5.90 14.07 20.38
N TYR A 131 -7.14 14.05 20.82
CA TYR A 131 -7.86 15.19 21.37
C TYR A 131 -8.25 14.91 22.83
N PHE A 132 -8.25 15.95 23.65
CA PHE A 132 -8.77 15.85 25.00
C PHE A 132 -10.28 16.08 24.97
N PHE A 133 -11.04 15.07 25.40
CA PHE A 133 -12.50 15.10 25.42
C PHE A 133 -13.03 14.34 26.62
N ASN A 134 -14.02 14.91 27.32
CA ASN A 134 -14.67 14.26 28.48
C ASN A 134 -13.70 13.72 29.56
N GLY A 135 -12.58 14.41 29.79
CA GLY A 135 -11.63 14.03 30.84
C GLY A 135 -10.61 12.97 30.43
N ASP A 136 -10.56 12.55 29.15
CA ASP A 136 -9.56 11.64 28.60
C ASP A 136 -9.01 12.15 27.25
N SER A 137 -7.92 11.56 26.80
CA SER A 137 -7.41 11.76 25.44
C SER A 137 -7.83 10.59 24.55
N THR A 138 -8.46 10.92 23.44
CA THR A 138 -9.03 9.96 22.49
C THR A 138 -8.62 10.28 21.05
N ASP A 139 -8.67 9.27 20.18
CA ASP A 139 -8.50 9.40 18.73
C ASP A 139 -9.84 9.40 17.98
N PHE A 140 -10.97 9.30 18.65
CA PHE A 140 -12.31 9.14 18.05
C PHE A 140 -12.38 8.06 16.97
N VAL A 141 -11.57 7.04 17.10
CA VAL A 141 -11.51 5.85 16.21
C VAL A 141 -11.05 6.16 14.78
N ASN A 142 -9.84 5.78 14.47
CA ASN A 142 -9.33 5.81 13.10
C ASN A 142 -9.06 4.38 12.60
N ARG A 143 -9.09 4.21 11.26
CA ARG A 143 -8.76 2.95 10.59
C ARG A 143 -8.06 3.24 9.27
N MET A 144 -7.09 2.42 8.90
CA MET A 144 -6.43 2.50 7.60
C MET A 144 -6.20 1.11 7.02
N GLN A 145 -6.38 0.99 5.72
CA GLN A 145 -6.08 -0.22 4.97
C GLN A 145 -4.89 0.01 4.04
N VAL A 146 -4.05 -1.00 3.88
CA VAL A 146 -3.13 -1.12 2.74
C VAL A 146 -3.74 -2.16 1.80
N ARG A 147 -3.98 -1.76 0.55
CA ARG A 147 -4.60 -2.60 -0.47
C ARG A 147 -3.77 -2.57 -1.74
N MET A 148 -3.95 -3.55 -2.61
CA MET A 148 -3.37 -3.51 -3.96
C MET A 148 -4.39 -3.91 -5.01
N ASN A 149 -4.16 -3.44 -6.25
CA ASN A 149 -4.78 -3.96 -7.45
C ASN A 149 -3.76 -4.80 -8.25
N LYS A 150 -4.27 -5.51 -9.26
CA LYS A 150 -3.47 -6.32 -10.19
C LYS A 150 -3.51 -5.74 -11.61
N THR A 151 -3.73 -4.44 -11.68
CA THR A 151 -3.83 -3.65 -12.91
C THR A 151 -3.19 -2.29 -12.68
N THR A 152 -3.09 -1.47 -13.72
CA THR A 152 -2.60 -0.10 -13.61
C THR A 152 -3.72 0.92 -13.30
N SER A 153 -4.93 0.43 -13.05
CA SER A 153 -6.13 1.23 -12.79
C SER A 153 -5.96 2.15 -11.58
N LEU A 154 -6.62 3.30 -11.65
CA LEU A 154 -6.78 4.26 -10.56
C LEU A 154 -8.21 4.28 -10.00
N TYR A 155 -9.04 3.31 -10.39
CA TYR A 155 -10.41 3.24 -9.90
C TYR A 155 -10.47 2.70 -8.47
N CYS A 156 -10.82 3.57 -7.54
CA CYS A 156 -10.81 3.33 -6.09
C CYS A 156 -12.21 2.97 -5.53
N GLY A 157 -13.24 2.87 -6.36
CA GLY A 157 -14.63 2.71 -5.88
C GLY A 157 -15.13 3.93 -5.10
N ASP A 158 -16.36 3.87 -4.61
CA ASP A 158 -16.99 4.93 -3.82
C ASP A 158 -17.42 4.41 -2.44
N GLY A 159 -17.30 5.23 -1.41
CA GLY A 159 -17.69 4.87 -0.04
C GLY A 159 -17.02 3.59 0.44
N THR A 160 -17.77 2.54 0.65
CA THR A 160 -17.26 1.23 1.13
C THR A 160 -16.63 0.38 0.03
N ASP A 161 -17.00 0.59 -1.24
CA ASP A 161 -16.44 -0.13 -2.38
C ASP A 161 -14.92 0.13 -2.52
N PRO A 162 -14.06 -0.88 -2.60
CA PRO A 162 -12.63 -0.70 -2.84
C PRO A 162 -12.26 -0.52 -4.31
N GLY A 163 -13.22 -0.56 -5.25
CA GLY A 163 -12.96 -0.53 -6.69
C GLY A 163 -12.02 -1.67 -7.13
N ASP A 164 -11.01 -1.34 -7.93
CA ASP A 164 -10.04 -2.32 -8.43
C ASP A 164 -9.00 -2.74 -7.38
N PHE A 165 -8.92 -2.06 -6.23
CA PHE A 165 -8.00 -2.40 -5.13
C PHE A 165 -8.55 -3.54 -4.25
N THR A 166 -8.85 -4.67 -4.89
CA THR A 166 -9.57 -5.81 -4.30
C THR A 166 -8.73 -6.63 -3.32
N VAL A 167 -7.40 -6.56 -3.39
CA VAL A 167 -6.51 -7.39 -2.56
C VAL A 167 -6.13 -6.64 -1.30
N PRO A 168 -6.61 -7.05 -0.11
CA PRO A 168 -6.17 -6.48 1.17
C PRO A 168 -4.77 -7.02 1.51
N LEU A 169 -3.86 -6.13 1.94
CA LEU A 169 -2.52 -6.49 2.40
C LEU A 169 -2.37 -6.28 3.91
N LEU A 170 -2.97 -5.22 4.43
CA LEU A 170 -2.97 -4.88 5.86
C LEU A 170 -4.22 -4.09 6.22
N ASP A 171 -4.74 -4.28 7.42
CA ASP A 171 -5.85 -3.50 7.99
C ASP A 171 -5.49 -3.10 9.42
N ILE A 172 -5.37 -1.80 9.68
CA ILE A 172 -5.00 -1.25 10.98
C ILE A 172 -6.27 -0.79 11.67
N ASN A 173 -6.56 -1.36 12.83
CA ASN A 173 -7.76 -1.14 13.63
C ASN A 173 -9.08 -1.57 12.92
N PRO A 174 -9.18 -2.81 12.40
CA PRO A 174 -10.38 -3.29 11.70
C PRO A 174 -11.62 -3.41 12.60
N PHE A 175 -11.44 -3.47 13.91
CA PHE A 175 -12.53 -3.59 14.89
C PHE A 175 -13.02 -2.24 15.43
N TYR A 176 -12.48 -1.12 14.91
CA TYR A 176 -12.86 0.22 15.36
C TYR A 176 -12.70 0.46 16.86
N TYR A 177 -11.61 -0.04 17.46
CA TYR A 177 -11.29 0.27 18.83
C TYR A 177 -10.84 1.73 18.97
N GLU A 178 -11.40 2.39 20.00
CA GLU A 178 -11.03 3.76 20.35
C GLU A 178 -9.79 3.77 21.23
N PHE A 179 -8.85 4.63 20.93
CA PHE A 179 -7.76 4.92 21.85
C PHE A 179 -8.28 5.82 22.98
N LEU A 180 -8.21 5.30 24.19
CA LEU A 180 -8.49 6.05 25.42
C LEU A 180 -7.25 6.00 26.29
N LYS A 181 -6.64 7.15 26.57
CA LYS A 181 -5.34 7.23 27.27
C LYS A 181 -5.40 6.62 28.67
N ASN A 182 -6.49 6.87 29.41
CA ASN A 182 -6.66 6.31 30.75
C ASN A 182 -6.77 4.79 30.71
N ALA A 183 -7.49 4.23 29.72
CA ALA A 183 -7.56 2.78 29.52
C ALA A 183 -6.21 2.21 29.07
N TYR A 184 -5.54 2.85 28.11
CA TYR A 184 -4.24 2.43 27.58
C TYR A 184 -3.16 2.31 28.65
N ASN A 185 -3.18 3.19 29.65
CA ASN A 185 -2.18 3.23 30.74
C ASN A 185 -2.55 2.42 31.97
N ASN A 186 -3.74 1.81 32.01
CA ASN A 186 -4.21 1.08 33.20
C ASN A 186 -4.57 -0.38 32.84
N PRO A 187 -3.69 -1.36 33.13
CA PRO A 187 -3.97 -2.78 32.88
C PRO A 187 -5.22 -3.33 33.52
N SER A 188 -5.71 -2.69 34.59
CA SER A 188 -6.95 -3.10 35.30
C SER A 188 -8.21 -2.50 34.65
N ASN A 189 -8.08 -1.61 33.68
CA ASN A 189 -9.24 -1.04 32.99
C ASN A 189 -9.85 -2.09 32.03
N PRO A 190 -11.19 -2.29 32.04
CA PRO A 190 -11.85 -3.24 31.11
C PRO A 190 -11.55 -3.02 29.65
N LEU A 191 -11.26 -1.76 29.24
CA LEU A 191 -10.96 -1.37 27.86
C LEU A 191 -9.46 -1.40 27.52
N TYR A 192 -8.60 -1.83 28.45
CA TYR A 192 -7.14 -1.82 28.27
C TYR A 192 -6.69 -2.51 26.96
N GLN A 193 -7.19 -3.73 26.70
CA GLN A 193 -6.81 -4.50 25.52
C GLN A 193 -7.31 -3.84 24.22
N GLN A 194 -8.48 -3.24 24.24
CA GLN A 194 -9.02 -2.50 23.09
C GLN A 194 -8.21 -1.24 22.82
N ALA A 195 -7.94 -0.44 23.85
CA ALA A 195 -7.12 0.77 23.72
C ALA A 195 -5.70 0.48 23.19
N ARG A 196 -5.14 -0.69 23.51
CA ARG A 196 -3.83 -1.17 23.04
C ARG A 196 -3.84 -1.62 21.58
N GLN A 197 -5.01 -1.97 21.03
CA GLN A 197 -5.21 -2.41 19.66
C GLN A 197 -5.83 -1.32 18.78
N ALA A 198 -6.13 -0.15 19.35
CA ALA A 198 -6.60 1.02 18.62
C ALA A 198 -5.55 1.55 17.65
N TYR A 199 -5.93 2.50 16.82
CA TYR A 199 -4.99 3.14 15.88
C TYR A 199 -3.81 3.79 16.63
N PRO A 200 -2.56 3.67 16.15
CA PRO A 200 -1.38 4.14 16.90
C PRO A 200 -1.40 5.66 17.08
N HIS A 201 -1.22 6.13 18.31
CA HIS A 201 -1.17 7.55 18.65
C HIS A 201 0.24 8.17 18.59
N VAL A 202 1.24 7.34 18.36
CA VAL A 202 2.64 7.73 18.10
C VAL A 202 3.09 7.11 16.79
N TRP A 203 4.09 7.68 16.14
CA TRP A 203 4.64 7.10 14.94
C TRP A 203 5.05 5.65 15.16
N THR A 204 4.39 4.76 14.47
CA THR A 204 4.57 3.31 14.58
C THR A 204 4.85 2.74 13.21
N ARG A 205 5.90 1.92 13.13
CA ARG A 205 6.29 1.21 11.91
C ARG A 205 5.34 0.05 11.65
N PHE A 206 4.89 -0.03 10.41
CA PHE A 206 4.14 -1.17 9.88
C PHE A 206 4.83 -1.74 8.64
N GLU A 207 4.50 -2.99 8.33
CA GLU A 207 4.97 -3.69 7.15
C GLU A 207 3.82 -4.51 6.57
N ALA A 208 3.52 -4.29 5.29
CA ALA A 208 2.61 -5.12 4.51
C ALA A 208 3.44 -5.91 3.48
N THR A 209 3.11 -7.17 3.27
CA THR A 209 3.80 -8.03 2.29
C THR A 209 2.88 -8.31 1.12
N VAL A 210 3.36 -8.05 -0.08
CA VAL A 210 2.65 -8.40 -1.33
C VAL A 210 2.48 -9.91 -1.41
N SER A 211 1.26 -10.36 -1.67
CA SER A 211 0.92 -11.79 -1.79
C SER A 211 -0.30 -11.99 -2.70
N GLY A 212 -0.56 -13.23 -3.10
CA GLY A 212 -1.71 -13.59 -3.93
C GLY A 212 -1.54 -13.27 -5.42
N LEU A 213 -0.30 -13.16 -5.90
CA LEU A 213 0.04 -13.01 -7.31
C LEU A 213 0.47 -14.37 -7.89
N ASN A 214 0.12 -14.64 -9.15
CA ASN A 214 0.56 -15.84 -9.87
C ASN A 214 1.96 -15.69 -10.49
N GLY A 215 2.55 -14.50 -10.41
CA GLY A 215 3.85 -14.13 -10.96
C GLY A 215 4.01 -12.61 -10.91
N PRO A 216 5.10 -12.07 -11.47
CA PRO A 216 5.29 -10.62 -11.58
C PRO A 216 4.08 -9.97 -12.24
N THR A 217 3.49 -8.98 -11.59
CA THR A 217 2.21 -8.38 -12.00
C THR A 217 2.30 -6.87 -11.94
N LYS A 218 1.99 -6.20 -13.04
CA LYS A 218 1.81 -4.74 -13.04
C LYS A 218 0.60 -4.35 -12.20
N GLY A 219 0.81 -3.42 -11.29
CA GLY A 219 -0.24 -2.97 -10.39
C GLY A 219 0.19 -1.78 -9.56
N ARG A 220 -0.63 -1.47 -8.57
CA ARG A 220 -0.39 -0.39 -7.60
C ARG A 220 -0.78 -0.87 -6.22
N PHE A 221 -0.09 -0.42 -5.19
CA PHE A 221 -0.62 -0.45 -3.84
C PHE A 221 -1.20 0.91 -3.47
N ALA A 222 -2.01 0.92 -2.43
CA ALA A 222 -2.61 2.15 -1.93
C ALA A 222 -2.84 2.09 -0.43
N PHE A 223 -2.68 3.24 0.22
CA PHE A 223 -3.17 3.49 1.56
C PHE A 223 -4.58 4.07 1.45
N ARG A 224 -5.52 3.46 2.14
CA ARG A 224 -6.90 3.92 2.22
C ARG A 224 -7.19 4.35 3.65
N TYR A 225 -7.33 5.64 3.91
CA TYR A 225 -7.99 6.11 5.13
C TYR A 225 -9.45 5.72 5.01
N PHE A 226 -9.87 4.76 5.82
CA PHE A 226 -11.19 4.15 5.70
C PHE A 226 -11.85 4.04 7.06
N THR A 227 -12.86 4.86 7.29
CA THR A 227 -13.60 4.87 8.54
C THR A 227 -15.07 5.08 8.25
N GLU A 228 -15.90 4.13 8.64
CA GLU A 228 -17.35 4.22 8.56
C GLU A 228 -17.90 4.99 9.76
N GLU A 229 -19.07 5.61 9.60
CA GLU A 229 -19.69 6.49 10.59
C GLU A 229 -18.75 7.65 10.99
N ALA A 230 -17.96 8.14 10.03
CA ALA A 230 -16.98 9.21 10.22
C ALA A 230 -17.57 10.58 9.89
N GLY A 231 -16.95 11.63 10.44
CA GLY A 231 -17.35 13.01 10.17
C GLY A 231 -17.48 13.86 11.42
N SER A 232 -18.08 15.02 11.31
CA SER A 232 -18.13 16.00 12.41
C SER A 232 -18.88 15.54 13.66
N ASN A 233 -19.77 14.57 13.55
CA ASN A 233 -20.54 13.99 14.66
C ASN A 233 -20.28 12.49 14.83
N GLY A 234 -19.28 11.96 14.12
CA GLY A 234 -18.98 10.55 14.08
C GLY A 234 -17.55 10.23 14.52
N ARG A 235 -17.06 9.14 13.99
CA ARG A 235 -15.67 8.69 14.15
C ARG A 235 -14.69 9.54 13.36
N ALA A 236 -13.43 9.31 13.58
CA ALA A 236 -12.26 9.87 12.93
C ALA A 236 -11.80 11.24 13.48
N THR A 237 -10.48 11.34 13.61
CA THR A 237 -9.79 12.60 13.82
C THR A 237 -8.93 12.95 12.62
N SER A 238 -7.72 12.41 12.60
CA SER A 238 -6.77 12.52 11.50
C SER A 238 -5.72 11.43 11.58
N ILE A 239 -5.16 11.06 10.45
CA ILE A 239 -4.02 10.15 10.37
C ILE A 239 -2.90 10.75 9.52
N GLY A 240 -1.67 10.38 9.83
CA GLY A 240 -0.48 10.69 9.05
C GLY A 240 0.21 9.43 8.53
N ILE A 241 0.85 9.56 7.37
CA ILE A 241 1.73 8.52 6.79
C ILE A 241 3.05 9.19 6.44
N ASP A 242 4.17 8.53 6.76
CA ASP A 242 5.50 9.03 6.50
C ASP A 242 6.48 7.89 6.20
N SER A 243 7.55 8.22 5.49
CA SER A 243 8.68 7.30 5.22
C SER A 243 8.22 5.96 4.64
N VAL A 244 7.52 6.02 3.49
CA VAL A 244 7.02 4.82 2.80
C VAL A 244 8.12 4.22 1.94
N ALA A 245 8.60 3.04 2.31
CA ALA A 245 9.52 2.25 1.51
C ALA A 245 8.80 1.11 0.80
N TYR A 246 8.97 1.03 -0.51
CA TYR A 246 8.71 -0.19 -1.27
C TYR A 246 10.03 -0.92 -1.45
N VAL A 247 10.06 -2.20 -1.09
CA VAL A 247 11.26 -3.05 -1.17
C VAL A 247 10.95 -4.24 -2.07
N SER A 248 11.53 -4.25 -3.27
CA SER A 248 11.43 -5.36 -4.20
C SER A 248 12.15 -6.58 -3.65
N LYS A 249 11.53 -7.75 -3.81
CA LYS A 249 12.18 -9.03 -3.55
C LYS A 249 13.10 -9.38 -4.73
N HIS A 250 14.35 -9.68 -4.44
CA HIS A 250 15.34 -10.20 -5.40
C HIS A 250 15.47 -11.72 -5.30
#